data_9a9a988a929a1f75bd2c3b2c5eeef0a4
#
_entry.id   9a9a988a929a1f75bd2c3b2c5eeef0a4
#
_cell.length_a   1.000
_cell.length_b   1.000
_cell.length_c   1.000
_cell.angle_alpha   90.00
_cell.angle_beta   90.00
_cell.angle_gamma   90.00
#
_symmetry.space_group_name_H-M   'P 1'
#
loop_
_entity.id
_entity.type
_entity.pdbx_description
1 polymer ?
#
loop_
_entity_poly.entity_id
_entity_poly.type
_entity_poly.pdbx_seq_one_letter_code
_entity_poly.pdbx_strand_id
1 'polypeptide(L)'
;MPVRPINNLKLSAAVLLMWWGTVLSLSAAPPKVVDIKPYNDGFVEACIDGMIYWTDIDGVHLDSVNIRTVIAGIEVAEGSVLAVSPDCSVMKVERNGKTGRLCRSQIRGGSDKVTGIACSGDRTYILTENGIIYNTVDFKTFTPFDFNLTYSGYYDPARFSAICASAASIFIAGTYDNGMPAVFTSTAGNIWSERSLTYTDRAETLSLEQQPLSMAYDSRMDRFVLACTDGYLFYMPGCSHCNSLEHKALSDIAAVGFNDGRCLWTVE
;
A
#
# COMPACT_ATOMS: atom_id res chain seq x y z
N MET A 1 -7.23 14.19 19.39
CA MET A 1 -8.03 14.91 18.37
C MET A 1 -8.64 13.86 17.49
N PRO A 2 -9.95 13.86 17.21
CA PRO A 2 -10.55 12.84 16.37
C PRO A 2 -9.99 12.97 14.96
N VAL A 3 -9.49 11.87 14.41
CA VAL A 3 -9.15 11.73 13.00
C VAL A 3 -10.46 11.89 12.23
N ARG A 4 -10.58 12.92 11.41
CA ARG A 4 -11.74 13.05 10.52
C ARG A 4 -11.46 12.24 9.27
N PRO A 5 -12.25 11.22 8.96
CA PRO A 5 -12.17 10.54 7.69
C PRO A 5 -12.56 11.51 6.58
N ILE A 6 -11.70 11.69 5.59
CA ILE A 6 -12.07 12.39 4.37
C ILE A 6 -12.71 11.35 3.45
N ASN A 7 -13.98 11.16 3.63
CA ASN A 7 -14.81 10.36 2.73
C ASN A 7 -15.13 11.22 1.50
N ASN A 8 -14.21 11.41 0.59
CA ASN A 8 -14.40 12.23 -0.59
C ASN A 8 -13.98 11.55 -1.88
N LEU A 9 -14.61 10.44 -2.19
CA LEU A 9 -15.00 10.22 -3.58
C LEU A 9 -16.51 10.46 -3.69
N LYS A 10 -16.98 11.66 -3.40
CA LYS A 10 -18.17 12.14 -4.05
C LYS A 10 -17.77 12.45 -5.48
N LEU A 11 -17.94 11.46 -6.37
CA LEU A 11 -18.16 11.77 -7.77
C LEU A 11 -19.18 12.90 -7.80
N SER A 12 -18.75 14.08 -8.21
CA SER A 12 -19.63 15.15 -8.62
C SER A 12 -20.38 14.66 -9.84
N ALA A 13 -21.51 13.97 -9.61
CA ALA A 13 -22.55 13.88 -10.62
C ALA A 13 -23.06 15.30 -10.81
N ALA A 14 -22.38 16.07 -11.66
CA ALA A 14 -22.93 17.28 -12.22
C ALA A 14 -24.13 16.86 -13.07
N VAL A 15 -25.31 16.93 -12.45
CA VAL A 15 -26.57 16.92 -13.15
C VAL A 15 -26.65 18.23 -13.95
N LEU A 16 -26.21 18.17 -15.19
CA LEU A 16 -26.59 19.14 -16.20
C LEU A 16 -27.64 18.48 -17.10
N LEU A 17 -28.89 18.68 -16.73
CA LEU A 17 -30.03 18.55 -17.64
C LEU A 17 -29.88 19.61 -18.75
N MET A 18 -29.76 19.15 -19.98
CA MET A 18 -30.58 19.54 -21.14
C MET A 18 -29.85 19.39 -22.47
N TRP A 19 -30.50 18.67 -23.29
CA TRP A 19 -30.77 18.70 -24.73
C TRP A 19 -30.03 17.68 -25.61
N TRP A 20 -30.79 16.65 -25.97
CA TRP A 20 -30.87 15.88 -27.22
C TRP A 20 -29.54 15.60 -27.96
N GLY A 21 -29.05 14.45 -27.65
CA GLY A 21 -27.98 13.78 -28.36
C GLY A 21 -27.55 12.61 -27.51
N THR A 22 -28.06 11.40 -27.77
CA THR A 22 -27.65 10.18 -27.10
C THR A 22 -26.21 9.87 -27.45
N VAL A 23 -25.28 10.49 -26.76
CA VAL A 23 -23.94 9.95 -26.58
C VAL A 23 -24.06 9.06 -25.35
N LEU A 24 -24.17 7.75 -25.57
CA LEU A 24 -23.83 6.76 -24.56
C LEU A 24 -22.34 6.93 -24.26
N SER A 25 -22.01 7.83 -23.34
CA SER A 25 -20.73 7.79 -22.68
C SER A 25 -20.76 6.50 -21.86
N LEU A 26 -20.14 5.43 -22.36
CA LEU A 26 -19.68 4.36 -21.51
C LEU A 26 -18.73 5.03 -20.50
N SER A 27 -19.25 5.38 -19.34
CA SER A 27 -18.46 5.75 -18.19
C SER A 27 -17.67 4.49 -17.83
N ALA A 28 -16.42 4.43 -18.27
CA ALA A 28 -15.50 3.43 -17.76
C ALA A 28 -15.51 3.57 -16.24
N ALA A 29 -15.62 2.45 -15.53
CA ALA A 29 -15.46 2.45 -14.08
C ALA A 29 -14.13 3.16 -13.74
N PRO A 30 -14.10 3.98 -12.67
CA PRO A 30 -12.86 4.64 -12.28
C PRO A 30 -11.76 3.58 -12.10
N PRO A 31 -10.53 3.87 -12.52
CA PRO A 31 -9.44 2.92 -12.41
C PRO A 31 -9.21 2.59 -10.93
N LYS A 32 -8.97 1.31 -10.62
CA LYS A 32 -8.72 0.83 -9.27
C LYS A 32 -7.41 1.43 -8.74
N VAL A 33 -7.48 2.16 -7.64
CA VAL A 33 -6.30 2.62 -6.89
C VAL A 33 -5.67 1.41 -6.18
N VAL A 34 -4.37 1.23 -6.36
CA VAL A 34 -3.61 0.12 -5.77
C VAL A 34 -2.72 0.54 -4.62
N ASP A 35 -2.31 1.80 -4.57
CA ASP A 35 -1.45 2.30 -3.49
C ASP A 35 -1.59 3.82 -3.33
N ILE A 36 -1.39 4.32 -2.10
CA ILE A 36 -1.42 5.74 -1.73
C ILE A 36 -0.22 6.03 -0.84
N LYS A 37 0.58 7.04 -1.19
CA LYS A 37 1.73 7.47 -0.38
C LYS A 37 1.68 8.96 -0.08
N PRO A 38 2.24 9.40 1.06
CA PRO A 38 2.42 10.83 1.34
C PRO A 38 3.38 11.46 0.33
N TYR A 39 3.05 12.66 -0.12
CA TYR A 39 3.90 13.44 -1.04
C TYR A 39 3.80 14.93 -0.73
N ASN A 40 4.87 15.52 -0.20
CA ASN A 40 4.88 16.89 0.30
C ASN A 40 3.73 17.15 1.29
N ASP A 41 2.85 18.10 0.99
CA ASP A 41 1.66 18.48 1.75
C ASP A 41 0.36 17.77 1.31
N GLY A 42 0.46 16.76 0.44
CA GLY A 42 -0.66 15.98 -0.08
C GLY A 42 -0.33 14.50 -0.22
N PHE A 43 -0.89 13.87 -1.24
CA PHE A 43 -0.67 12.45 -1.52
C PHE A 43 -0.32 12.22 -2.98
N VAL A 44 0.22 11.04 -3.24
CA VAL A 44 0.27 10.44 -4.58
C VAL A 44 -0.50 9.13 -4.56
N GLU A 45 -1.37 8.96 -5.54
CA GLU A 45 -2.21 7.78 -5.74
C GLU A 45 -1.77 7.07 -7.01
N ALA A 46 -1.66 5.76 -6.97
CA ALA A 46 -1.36 4.94 -8.14
C ALA A 46 -2.54 4.04 -8.49
N CYS A 47 -2.88 3.99 -9.77
CA CYS A 47 -3.92 3.11 -10.29
C CYS A 47 -3.31 1.95 -11.07
N ILE A 48 -4.02 0.82 -11.08
CA ILE A 48 -3.57 -0.41 -11.71
C ILE A 48 -3.29 -0.24 -13.22
N ASP A 49 -3.95 0.69 -13.88
CA ASP A 49 -3.82 0.98 -15.31
C ASP A 49 -2.60 1.85 -15.68
N GLY A 50 -1.79 2.22 -14.69
CA GLY A 50 -0.59 3.03 -14.87
C GLY A 50 -0.81 4.53 -14.69
N MET A 51 -1.99 4.97 -14.27
CA MET A 51 -2.21 6.36 -13.88
C MET A 51 -1.62 6.63 -12.49
N ILE A 52 -0.94 7.73 -12.35
CA ILE A 52 -0.42 8.28 -11.08
C ILE A 52 -1.00 9.68 -10.94
N TYR A 53 -1.67 9.95 -9.82
CA TYR A 53 -2.28 11.23 -9.50
C TYR A 53 -1.55 11.85 -8.30
N TRP A 54 -1.23 13.15 -8.38
CA TRP A 54 -0.84 13.96 -7.22
C TRP A 54 -2.06 14.70 -6.73
N THR A 55 -2.31 14.60 -5.44
CA THR A 55 -3.48 15.23 -4.79
C THR A 55 -3.01 16.23 -3.73
N ASP A 56 -3.91 17.11 -3.34
CA ASP A 56 -3.75 17.85 -2.10
C ASP A 56 -4.07 16.97 -0.88
N ILE A 57 -4.01 17.57 0.32
CA ILE A 57 -4.27 16.87 1.59
C ILE A 57 -5.74 16.43 1.74
N ASP A 58 -6.63 17.00 0.96
CA ASP A 58 -8.06 16.65 0.94
C ASP A 58 -8.41 15.65 -0.19
N GLY A 59 -7.40 15.14 -0.92
CA GLY A 59 -7.56 14.14 -1.98
C GLY A 59 -8.03 14.72 -3.32
N VAL A 60 -7.94 16.06 -3.52
CA VAL A 60 -8.28 16.68 -4.79
C VAL A 60 -7.11 16.53 -5.77
N HIS A 61 -7.36 15.95 -6.93
CA HIS A 61 -6.33 15.74 -7.96
C HIS A 61 -5.79 17.08 -8.47
N LEU A 62 -4.49 17.28 -8.37
CA LEU A 62 -3.76 18.45 -8.82
C LEU A 62 -3.03 18.23 -10.14
N ASP A 63 -2.54 17.00 -10.36
CA ASP A 63 -1.73 16.63 -11.51
C ASP A 63 -1.81 15.12 -11.78
N SER A 64 -1.44 14.67 -12.98
CA SER A 64 -1.42 13.24 -13.30
C SER A 64 -0.42 12.88 -14.40
N VAL A 65 0.08 11.65 -14.33
CA VAL A 65 0.94 11.05 -15.35
C VAL A 65 0.50 9.62 -15.61
N ASN A 66 0.43 9.22 -16.89
CA ASN A 66 0.22 7.82 -17.28
C ASN A 66 1.55 7.21 -17.73
N ILE A 67 2.05 6.23 -16.99
CA ILE A 67 3.30 5.52 -17.33
C ILE A 67 3.08 4.35 -18.29
N ARG A 68 1.83 4.07 -18.66
CA ARG A 68 1.44 3.01 -19.64
C ARG A 68 1.94 1.63 -19.23
N THR A 69 1.99 1.35 -17.94
CA THR A 69 2.46 0.08 -17.38
C THR A 69 1.60 -0.23 -16.17
N VAL A 70 1.21 -1.48 -15.98
CA VAL A 70 0.49 -1.93 -14.79
C VAL A 70 1.33 -1.64 -13.55
N ILE A 71 0.74 -1.00 -12.55
CA ILE A 71 1.39 -0.68 -11.28
C ILE A 71 0.91 -1.69 -10.23
N ALA A 72 1.86 -2.25 -9.46
CA ALA A 72 1.59 -3.10 -8.31
C ALA A 72 1.73 -2.33 -6.99
N GLY A 73 2.52 -1.26 -6.97
CA GLY A 73 2.71 -0.39 -5.81
C GLY A 73 3.62 0.79 -6.14
N ILE A 74 3.61 1.77 -5.25
CA ILE A 74 4.48 2.96 -5.35
C ILE A 74 5.19 3.23 -4.04
N GLU A 75 6.30 3.96 -4.14
CA GLU A 75 6.98 4.57 -2.99
C GLU A 75 7.47 5.95 -3.36
N VAL A 76 7.57 6.84 -2.38
CA VAL A 76 8.11 8.19 -2.57
C VAL A 76 9.53 8.25 -2.03
N ALA A 77 10.48 8.50 -2.91
CA ALA A 77 11.88 8.64 -2.56
C ALA A 77 12.50 9.87 -3.25
N GLU A 78 13.18 10.70 -2.48
CA GLU A 78 13.88 11.88 -2.98
C GLU A 78 13.00 12.80 -3.86
N GLY A 79 11.74 12.99 -3.47
CA GLY A 79 10.80 13.85 -4.19
C GLY A 79 10.29 13.26 -5.53
N SER A 80 10.57 12.01 -5.80
CA SER A 80 10.10 11.28 -6.98
C SER A 80 9.27 10.06 -6.56
N VAL A 81 8.43 9.60 -7.44
CA VAL A 81 7.65 8.36 -7.26
C VAL A 81 8.41 7.20 -7.89
N LEU A 82 8.63 6.15 -7.13
CA LEU A 82 9.08 4.85 -7.60
C LEU A 82 7.85 3.98 -7.85
N ALA A 83 7.58 3.64 -9.09
CA ALA A 83 6.46 2.75 -9.45
C ALA A 83 7.00 1.37 -9.79
N VAL A 84 6.51 0.34 -9.13
CA VAL A 84 6.87 -1.06 -9.37
C VAL A 84 5.76 -1.77 -10.11
N SER A 85 6.13 -2.55 -11.14
CA SER A 85 5.21 -3.39 -11.90
C SER A 85 5.11 -4.80 -11.30
N PRO A 86 4.08 -5.59 -11.63
CA PRO A 86 3.95 -6.97 -11.16
C PRO A 86 5.13 -7.89 -11.51
N ASP A 87 5.90 -7.56 -12.54
CA ASP A 87 7.10 -8.28 -12.97
C ASP A 87 8.40 -7.79 -12.29
N CYS A 88 8.30 -6.95 -11.26
CA CYS A 88 9.43 -6.35 -10.54
C CYS A 88 10.28 -5.38 -11.39
N SER A 89 9.74 -4.81 -12.48
CA SER A 89 10.39 -3.65 -13.10
C SER A 89 10.05 -2.36 -12.34
N VAL A 90 11.02 -1.46 -12.19
CA VAL A 90 10.85 -0.21 -11.44
C VAL A 90 11.07 0.99 -12.35
N MET A 91 10.14 1.94 -12.26
CA MET A 91 10.21 3.23 -12.94
C MET A 91 10.27 4.36 -11.92
N LYS A 92 11.15 5.33 -12.18
CA LYS A 92 11.14 6.63 -11.50
C LYS A 92 10.23 7.58 -12.28
N VAL A 93 9.32 8.24 -11.57
CA VAL A 93 8.33 9.15 -12.15
C VAL A 93 8.40 10.49 -11.43
N GLU A 94 8.61 11.56 -12.17
CA GLU A 94 8.59 12.93 -11.66
C GLU A 94 7.24 13.57 -11.97
N ARG A 95 6.77 14.46 -11.12
CA ARG A 95 5.49 15.16 -11.29
C ARG A 95 5.40 15.95 -12.61
N ASN A 96 6.53 16.40 -13.16
CA ASN A 96 6.61 17.09 -14.46
C ASN A 96 6.41 16.16 -15.67
N GLY A 97 6.10 14.89 -15.43
CA GLY A 97 5.88 13.87 -16.48
C GLY A 97 7.15 13.17 -16.95
N LYS A 98 8.32 13.53 -16.43
CA LYS A 98 9.56 12.82 -16.77
C LYS A 98 9.57 11.45 -16.11
N THR A 99 9.82 10.43 -16.92
CA THR A 99 9.91 9.03 -16.48
C THR A 99 11.26 8.43 -16.85
N GLY A 100 11.76 7.56 -15.99
CA GLY A 100 12.99 6.82 -16.23
C GLY A 100 12.91 5.41 -15.67
N ARG A 101 13.30 4.42 -16.47
CA ARG A 101 13.36 3.03 -15.99
C ARG A 101 14.64 2.84 -15.17
N LEU A 102 14.49 2.43 -13.90
CA LEU A 102 15.61 2.14 -13.00
C LEU A 102 16.10 0.69 -13.17
N CYS A 103 15.17 -0.26 -13.26
CA CYS A 103 15.52 -1.65 -13.54
C CYS A 103 14.49 -2.31 -14.47
N ARG A 104 14.90 -3.42 -15.11
CA ARG A 104 14.02 -4.32 -15.86
C ARG A 104 13.49 -5.41 -14.91
N SER A 105 12.55 -6.19 -15.43
CA SER A 105 12.01 -7.34 -14.71
C SER A 105 13.09 -8.20 -14.05
N GLN A 106 12.89 -8.50 -12.76
CA GLN A 106 13.73 -9.41 -11.98
C GLN A 106 13.06 -10.78 -11.81
N ILE A 107 11.75 -10.85 -12.00
CA ILE A 107 10.98 -12.10 -11.93
C ILE A 107 11.03 -12.77 -13.30
N ARG A 108 11.69 -13.92 -13.36
CA ARG A 108 11.77 -14.73 -14.58
C ARG A 108 10.75 -15.87 -14.52
N GLY A 109 9.70 -15.74 -15.33
CA GLY A 109 8.81 -16.85 -15.68
C GLY A 109 8.16 -17.54 -14.47
N GLY A 110 7.33 -16.86 -13.73
CA GLY A 110 6.67 -17.44 -12.57
C GLY A 110 5.25 -16.94 -12.37
N SER A 111 4.52 -17.66 -11.55
CA SER A 111 3.19 -17.28 -11.08
C SER A 111 3.25 -16.21 -9.97
N ASP A 112 4.46 -15.82 -9.54
CA ASP A 112 4.66 -14.86 -8.46
C ASP A 112 4.51 -13.41 -8.97
N LYS A 113 3.87 -12.56 -8.20
CA LYS A 113 3.59 -11.17 -8.54
C LYS A 113 4.10 -10.25 -7.44
N VAL A 114 4.63 -9.10 -7.84
CA VAL A 114 4.89 -8.01 -6.89
C VAL A 114 3.57 -7.48 -6.35
N THR A 115 3.53 -7.26 -5.03
CA THR A 115 2.39 -6.70 -4.30
C THR A 115 2.68 -5.34 -3.68
N GLY A 116 3.95 -4.93 -3.62
CA GLY A 116 4.29 -3.62 -3.10
C GLY A 116 5.78 -3.32 -3.09
N ILE A 117 6.09 -2.05 -2.80
CA ILE A 117 7.44 -1.51 -2.68
C ILE A 117 7.49 -0.59 -1.46
N ALA A 118 8.61 -0.59 -0.73
CA ALA A 118 8.85 0.31 0.39
C ALA A 118 10.34 0.67 0.49
N CYS A 119 10.63 1.88 0.96
CA CYS A 119 11.98 2.36 1.22
C CYS A 119 12.24 2.53 2.71
N SER A 120 13.39 2.05 3.20
CA SER A 120 13.88 2.29 4.56
C SER A 120 15.36 2.62 4.51
N GLY A 121 15.71 3.84 4.90
CA GLY A 121 17.06 4.36 4.73
C GLY A 121 17.47 4.42 3.26
N ASP A 122 18.61 3.82 2.93
CA ASP A 122 19.15 3.73 1.57
C ASP A 122 18.65 2.49 0.79
N ARG A 123 17.81 1.66 1.41
CA ARG A 123 17.35 0.39 0.83
C ARG A 123 15.92 0.47 0.35
N THR A 124 15.70 -0.13 -0.80
CA THR A 124 14.39 -0.39 -1.37
C THR A 124 14.07 -1.87 -1.25
N TYR A 125 12.89 -2.19 -0.79
CA TYR A 125 12.34 -3.52 -0.64
C TYR A 125 11.14 -3.70 -1.55
N ILE A 126 11.11 -4.78 -2.30
CA ILE A 126 10.01 -5.14 -3.21
C ILE A 126 9.48 -6.49 -2.76
N LEU A 127 8.21 -6.55 -2.41
CA LEU A 127 7.54 -7.74 -1.91
C LEU A 127 6.74 -8.40 -3.01
N THR A 128 6.78 -9.74 -3.03
CA THR A 128 5.92 -10.55 -3.88
C THR A 128 4.83 -11.26 -3.09
N GLU A 129 3.77 -11.68 -3.77
CA GLU A 129 2.63 -12.40 -3.19
C GLU A 129 3.07 -13.67 -2.44
N ASN A 130 4.05 -14.41 -2.98
CA ASN A 130 4.53 -15.65 -2.37
C ASN A 130 5.64 -15.44 -1.31
N GLY A 131 5.94 -14.19 -0.93
CA GLY A 131 6.85 -13.88 0.16
C GLY A 131 8.32 -13.77 -0.23
N ILE A 132 8.63 -13.59 -1.51
CA ILE A 132 9.99 -13.22 -1.91
C ILE A 132 10.14 -11.71 -1.72
N ILE A 133 11.15 -11.30 -0.96
CA ILE A 133 11.48 -9.91 -0.70
C ILE A 133 12.80 -9.61 -1.40
N TYR A 134 12.74 -8.81 -2.46
CA TYR A 134 13.94 -8.31 -3.13
C TYR A 134 14.41 -7.04 -2.46
N ASN A 135 15.66 -6.96 -2.04
CA ASN A 135 16.24 -5.71 -1.55
C ASN A 135 17.35 -5.20 -2.47
N THR A 136 17.44 -3.88 -2.59
CA THR A 136 18.43 -3.20 -3.43
C THR A 136 18.76 -1.81 -2.88
N VAL A 137 19.96 -1.32 -3.17
CA VAL A 137 20.40 0.06 -2.91
C VAL A 137 20.63 0.85 -4.20
N ASP A 138 20.73 0.18 -5.36
CA ASP A 138 21.15 0.80 -6.62
C ASP A 138 20.26 0.45 -7.82
N PHE A 139 19.24 -0.37 -7.62
CA PHE A 139 18.36 -0.95 -8.67
C PHE A 139 19.09 -1.75 -9.76
N LYS A 140 20.36 -2.10 -9.53
CA LYS A 140 21.16 -2.93 -10.45
C LYS A 140 21.36 -4.34 -9.89
N THR A 141 21.58 -4.41 -8.57
CA THR A 141 21.77 -5.66 -7.84
C THR A 141 20.62 -5.88 -6.88
N PHE A 142 19.94 -7.01 -7.00
CA PHE A 142 18.83 -7.40 -6.14
C PHE A 142 19.22 -8.65 -5.36
N THR A 143 19.06 -8.59 -4.03
CA THR A 143 19.24 -9.73 -3.15
C THR A 143 17.88 -10.27 -2.75
N PRO A 144 17.48 -11.46 -3.20
CA PRO A 144 16.23 -12.07 -2.80
C PRO A 144 16.31 -12.68 -1.40
N PHE A 145 15.25 -12.58 -0.64
CA PHE A 145 15.00 -13.27 0.60
C PHE A 145 13.66 -13.99 0.49
N ASP A 146 13.66 -15.31 0.59
CA ASP A 146 12.44 -16.12 0.55
C ASP A 146 11.91 -16.33 1.97
N PHE A 147 10.84 -15.61 2.32
CA PHE A 147 10.23 -15.63 3.64
C PHE A 147 9.64 -17.01 3.95
N ASN A 148 8.77 -17.52 3.09
CA ASN A 148 8.05 -18.78 3.33
C ASN A 148 9.02 -19.98 3.42
N LEU A 149 10.06 -20.02 2.60
CA LEU A 149 11.07 -21.04 2.68
C LEU A 149 11.90 -20.93 3.97
N THR A 150 12.32 -19.71 4.32
CA THR A 150 13.19 -19.46 5.51
C THR A 150 12.47 -19.81 6.81
N TYR A 151 11.17 -19.52 6.89
CA TYR A 151 10.38 -19.71 8.11
C TYR A 151 9.42 -20.92 8.06
N SER A 152 9.59 -21.82 7.10
CA SER A 152 8.71 -23.01 6.91
C SER A 152 8.58 -23.93 8.12
N GLY A 153 9.50 -23.85 9.08
CA GLY A 153 9.43 -24.62 10.34
C GLY A 153 8.84 -23.85 11.52
N TYR A 154 8.49 -22.58 11.34
CA TYR A 154 8.02 -21.69 12.42
C TYR A 154 6.62 -21.15 12.17
N TYR A 155 6.28 -20.87 10.92
CA TYR A 155 5.00 -20.29 10.52
C TYR A 155 4.39 -21.09 9.36
N ASP A 156 3.08 -21.07 9.28
CA ASP A 156 2.37 -21.53 8.10
C ASP A 156 2.70 -20.65 6.87
N PRO A 157 2.67 -21.18 5.65
CA PRO A 157 2.86 -20.36 4.46
C PRO A 157 1.84 -19.23 4.40
N ALA A 158 2.33 -18.04 4.00
CA ALA A 158 1.50 -16.86 3.88
C ALA A 158 1.57 -16.27 2.46
N ARG A 159 0.46 -15.66 2.02
CA ARG A 159 0.39 -14.83 0.83
C ARG A 159 0.37 -13.36 1.25
N PHE A 160 1.31 -12.61 0.74
CA PHE A 160 1.50 -11.22 1.16
C PHE A 160 0.82 -10.25 0.20
N SER A 161 0.13 -9.26 0.77
CA SER A 161 -0.63 -8.23 0.05
C SER A 161 -0.02 -6.83 0.17
N ALA A 162 0.75 -6.55 1.23
CA ALA A 162 1.24 -5.21 1.51
C ALA A 162 2.62 -5.19 2.17
N ILE A 163 3.38 -4.14 1.86
CA ILE A 163 4.64 -3.78 2.51
C ILE A 163 4.64 -2.29 2.82
N CYS A 164 5.16 -1.94 3.99
CA CYS A 164 5.37 -0.55 4.38
C CYS A 164 6.62 -0.45 5.25
N ALA A 165 7.26 0.71 5.24
CA ALA A 165 8.45 0.95 6.04
C ALA A 165 8.42 2.31 6.73
N SER A 166 9.08 2.37 7.89
CA SER A 166 9.55 3.59 8.54
C SER A 166 11.08 3.68 8.42
N ALA A 167 11.67 4.70 9.01
CA ALA A 167 13.13 4.79 9.10
C ALA A 167 13.77 3.64 9.91
N ALA A 168 13.01 3.01 10.83
CA ALA A 168 13.53 2.03 11.78
C ALA A 168 13.00 0.61 11.56
N SER A 169 11.91 0.43 10.84
CA SER A 169 11.23 -0.86 10.73
C SER A 169 10.56 -1.03 9.37
N ILE A 170 10.52 -2.28 8.93
CA ILE A 170 9.81 -2.72 7.73
C ILE A 170 8.70 -3.66 8.21
N PHE A 171 7.52 -3.51 7.65
CA PHE A 171 6.38 -4.38 7.91
C PHE A 171 5.91 -5.01 6.60
N ILE A 172 5.58 -6.30 6.65
CA ILE A 172 4.86 -7.00 5.59
C ILE A 172 3.57 -7.57 6.16
N ALA A 173 2.53 -7.56 5.37
CA ALA A 173 1.22 -8.06 5.77
C ALA A 173 0.62 -8.94 4.67
N GLY A 174 -0.17 -9.90 5.10
CA GLY A 174 -0.83 -10.86 4.22
C GLY A 174 -1.75 -11.79 5.00
N THR A 175 -1.97 -12.96 4.43
CA THR A 175 -2.90 -13.95 4.97
C THR A 175 -2.25 -15.31 4.90
N TYR A 176 -2.30 -16.06 6.00
CA TYR A 176 -1.90 -17.47 6.03
C TYR A 176 -2.84 -18.33 5.18
N ASP A 177 -2.39 -19.51 4.78
CA ASP A 177 -3.21 -20.45 4.00
C ASP A 177 -4.52 -20.86 4.73
N ASN A 178 -4.55 -20.74 6.06
CA ASN A 178 -5.76 -20.98 6.88
C ASN A 178 -6.74 -19.78 6.90
N GLY A 179 -6.44 -18.69 6.20
CA GLY A 179 -7.26 -17.49 6.10
C GLY A 179 -7.02 -16.44 7.20
N MET A 180 -6.20 -16.74 8.20
CA MET A 180 -5.88 -15.78 9.28
C MET A 180 -4.91 -14.70 8.80
N PRO A 181 -5.06 -13.45 9.28
CA PRO A 181 -4.13 -12.38 8.95
C PRO A 181 -2.74 -12.65 9.51
N ALA A 182 -1.71 -12.31 8.73
CA ALA A 182 -0.30 -12.46 9.07
C ALA A 182 0.41 -11.12 8.91
N VAL A 183 1.08 -10.64 9.95
CA VAL A 183 1.90 -9.43 9.90
C VAL A 183 3.24 -9.69 10.55
N PHE A 184 4.29 -9.31 9.85
CA PHE A 184 5.67 -9.46 10.32
C PHE A 184 6.41 -8.15 10.26
N THR A 185 7.38 -7.99 11.16
CA THR A 185 8.26 -6.83 11.21
C THR A 185 9.72 -7.23 11.19
N SER A 186 10.54 -6.38 10.58
CA SER A 186 12.00 -6.50 10.55
C SER A 186 12.64 -5.11 10.64
N THR A 187 13.85 -5.04 11.20
CA THR A 187 14.65 -3.79 11.18
C THR A 187 15.60 -3.72 9.97
N ALA A 188 15.94 -4.86 9.38
CA ALA A 188 16.94 -4.95 8.30
C ALA A 188 16.50 -5.81 7.11
N GLY A 189 15.27 -6.33 7.12
CA GLY A 189 14.71 -7.13 6.02
C GLY A 189 15.22 -8.57 5.93
N ASN A 190 15.97 -9.05 6.92
CA ASN A 190 16.56 -10.40 6.92
C ASN A 190 16.14 -11.26 8.12
N ILE A 191 15.71 -10.64 9.21
CA ILE A 191 15.16 -11.33 10.39
C ILE A 191 13.79 -10.73 10.64
N TRP A 192 12.78 -11.60 10.68
CA TRP A 192 11.38 -11.22 10.78
C TRP A 192 10.75 -11.81 12.04
N SER A 193 9.90 -11.04 12.67
CA SER A 193 9.13 -11.45 13.85
C SER A 193 7.66 -11.16 13.61
N GLU A 194 6.81 -12.13 13.96
CA GLU A 194 5.37 -11.97 13.88
C GLU A 194 4.87 -10.92 14.86
N ARG A 195 3.87 -10.17 14.44
CA ARG A 195 3.19 -9.18 15.25
C ARG A 195 1.82 -9.69 15.67
N SER A 196 1.53 -9.57 16.95
CA SER A 196 0.19 -9.86 17.47
C SER A 196 -0.82 -8.86 16.91
N LEU A 197 -1.93 -9.37 16.39
CA LEU A 197 -3.03 -8.60 15.83
C LEU A 197 -4.24 -8.64 16.76
N THR A 198 -4.00 -8.45 18.05
CA THR A 198 -5.07 -8.36 19.06
C THR A 198 -5.37 -6.90 19.39
N TYR A 199 -6.63 -6.59 19.64
CA TYR A 199 -7.10 -5.28 20.06
C TYR A 199 -8.11 -5.41 21.19
N THR A 200 -8.38 -4.32 21.92
CA THR A 200 -9.33 -4.31 23.02
C THR A 200 -10.61 -3.59 22.59
N ASP A 201 -11.74 -4.28 22.66
CA ASP A 201 -13.07 -3.69 22.54
C ASP A 201 -13.87 -4.00 23.80
N ARG A 202 -14.47 -2.96 24.41
CA ARG A 202 -15.33 -3.05 25.62
C ARG A 202 -14.76 -3.94 26.73
N ALA A 203 -13.45 -3.83 26.99
CA ALA A 203 -12.69 -4.61 27.97
C ALA A 203 -12.44 -6.10 27.60
N GLU A 204 -12.75 -6.51 26.40
CA GLU A 204 -12.38 -7.83 25.87
C GLU A 204 -11.21 -7.70 24.92
N THR A 205 -10.28 -8.65 24.95
CA THR A 205 -9.18 -8.74 23.99
C THR A 205 -9.63 -9.64 22.85
N LEU A 206 -9.69 -9.08 21.64
CA LEU A 206 -10.13 -9.75 20.42
C LEU A 206 -8.94 -9.89 19.46
N SER A 207 -8.98 -10.92 18.64
CA SER A 207 -8.05 -11.09 17.52
C SER A 207 -8.63 -10.46 16.26
N LEU A 208 -7.79 -9.84 15.44
CA LEU A 208 -8.16 -9.41 14.11
C LEU A 208 -8.32 -10.64 13.22
N GLU A 209 -9.43 -10.76 12.54
CA GLU A 209 -9.74 -11.86 11.60
C GLU A 209 -9.78 -11.38 10.15
N GLN A 210 -9.83 -10.05 9.93
CA GLN A 210 -9.93 -9.45 8.62
C GLN A 210 -8.59 -9.51 7.88
N GLN A 211 -8.65 -9.79 6.58
CA GLN A 211 -7.47 -9.94 5.75
C GLN A 211 -6.84 -8.58 5.42
N PRO A 212 -5.52 -8.42 5.59
CA PRO A 212 -4.79 -7.22 5.18
C PRO A 212 -4.84 -7.02 3.66
N LEU A 213 -5.13 -5.80 3.22
CA LEU A 213 -5.15 -5.40 1.82
C LEU A 213 -4.10 -4.34 1.49
N SER A 214 -3.90 -3.38 2.40
CA SER A 214 -2.95 -2.29 2.22
C SER A 214 -2.37 -1.85 3.54
N MET A 215 -1.22 -1.16 3.51
CA MET A 215 -0.54 -0.68 4.71
C MET A 215 0.10 0.69 4.47
N ALA A 216 0.02 1.56 5.49
CA ALA A 216 0.68 2.85 5.51
C ALA A 216 1.39 3.10 6.84
N TYR A 217 2.34 4.05 6.84
CA TYR A 217 3.00 4.53 8.04
C TYR A 217 2.58 5.96 8.36
N ASP A 218 2.08 6.17 9.57
CA ASP A 218 1.79 7.49 10.12
C ASP A 218 3.01 7.96 10.93
N SER A 219 3.84 8.79 10.31
CA SER A 219 5.08 9.29 10.91
C SER A 219 4.84 10.21 12.10
N ARG A 220 3.68 10.86 12.20
CA ARG A 220 3.34 11.77 13.28
C ARG A 220 3.04 11.04 14.58
N MET A 221 2.41 9.87 14.48
CA MET A 221 2.02 9.06 15.63
C MET A 221 2.95 7.86 15.83
N ASP A 222 3.97 7.70 15.02
CA ASP A 222 4.89 6.54 14.98
C ASP A 222 4.13 5.23 15.01
N ARG A 223 3.22 5.05 14.05
CA ARG A 223 2.39 3.85 13.97
C ARG A 223 2.18 3.38 12.54
N PHE A 224 2.02 2.08 12.38
CA PHE A 224 1.59 1.47 11.13
C PHE A 224 0.08 1.32 11.11
N VAL A 225 -0.50 1.51 9.94
CA VAL A 225 -1.93 1.42 9.70
C VAL A 225 -2.17 0.31 8.71
N LEU A 226 -2.99 -0.66 9.10
CA LEU A 226 -3.37 -1.80 8.31
C LEU A 226 -4.80 -1.61 7.83
N ALA A 227 -5.00 -1.54 6.52
CA ALA A 227 -6.30 -1.54 5.89
C ALA A 227 -6.68 -2.97 5.51
N CYS A 228 -7.88 -3.38 5.89
CA CYS A 228 -8.33 -4.77 5.80
C CYS A 228 -9.66 -4.88 5.07
N THR A 229 -10.04 -6.14 4.79
CA THR A 229 -11.40 -6.49 4.38
C THR A 229 -12.43 -6.00 5.40
N ASP A 230 -13.70 -5.98 5.00
CA ASP A 230 -14.83 -5.51 5.83
C ASP A 230 -14.66 -4.06 6.33
N GLY A 231 -13.79 -3.27 5.72
CA GLY A 231 -13.58 -1.86 6.01
C GLY A 231 -12.82 -1.55 7.30
N TYR A 232 -12.07 -2.51 7.85
CA TYR A 232 -11.31 -2.28 9.07
C TYR A 232 -10.03 -1.47 8.80
N LEU A 233 -9.79 -0.45 9.64
CA LEU A 233 -8.49 0.19 9.81
C LEU A 233 -7.95 -0.16 11.20
N PHE A 234 -6.86 -0.89 11.21
CA PHE A 234 -6.21 -1.40 12.41
C PHE A 234 -4.85 -0.73 12.61
N TYR A 235 -4.65 -0.14 13.76
CA TYR A 235 -3.45 0.64 14.07
C TYR A 235 -2.48 -0.16 14.94
N MET A 236 -1.23 -0.22 14.50
CA MET A 236 -0.13 -0.89 15.19
C MET A 236 0.96 0.12 15.53
N PRO A 237 1.28 0.37 16.80
CA PRO A 237 2.44 1.17 17.18
C PRO A 237 3.74 0.57 16.65
N GLY A 238 4.69 1.41 16.27
CA GLY A 238 6.00 0.98 15.78
C GLY A 238 6.80 0.14 16.78
N CYS A 239 6.64 0.42 18.07
CA CYS A 239 7.45 -0.18 19.15
C CYS A 239 6.66 -0.74 20.34
N SER A 240 5.35 -0.56 20.45
CA SER A 240 4.56 -0.99 21.61
C SER A 240 3.57 -2.13 21.31
N HIS A 241 2.94 -2.67 22.35
CA HIS A 241 2.05 -3.83 22.27
C HIS A 241 0.56 -3.46 22.19
N CYS A 242 0.23 -2.17 22.11
CA CYS A 242 -1.16 -1.71 22.07
C CYS A 242 -1.60 -1.50 20.63
N ASN A 243 -2.52 -2.32 20.18
CA ASN A 243 -3.18 -2.18 18.88
C ASN A 243 -4.58 -1.61 19.09
N SER A 244 -5.10 -0.86 18.14
CA SER A 244 -6.45 -0.32 18.21
C SER A 244 -7.18 -0.42 16.87
N LEU A 245 -8.47 -0.68 16.92
CA LEU A 245 -9.38 -0.55 15.80
C LEU A 245 -10.01 0.83 15.89
N GLU A 246 -9.73 1.71 14.93
CA GLU A 246 -10.21 3.10 15.00
C GLU A 246 -11.30 3.43 13.98
N HIS A 247 -11.47 2.60 12.95
CA HIS A 247 -12.47 2.87 11.92
C HIS A 247 -12.99 1.60 11.25
N LYS A 248 -14.25 1.66 10.83
CA LYS A 248 -14.88 0.64 10.01
C LYS A 248 -15.63 1.31 8.87
N ALA A 249 -15.21 1.07 7.63
CA ALA A 249 -15.92 1.45 6.43
C ALA A 249 -17.03 0.43 6.09
N LEU A 250 -17.81 0.69 5.04
CA LEU A 250 -18.90 -0.20 4.61
C LEU A 250 -18.42 -1.30 3.64
N SER A 251 -17.20 -1.21 3.14
CA SER A 251 -16.61 -2.15 2.19
C SER A 251 -15.10 -2.22 2.40
N ASP A 252 -14.44 -3.14 1.72
CA ASP A 252 -13.01 -3.37 1.77
C ASP A 252 -12.23 -2.09 1.50
N ILE A 253 -11.18 -1.82 2.29
CA ILE A 253 -10.31 -0.66 2.07
C ILE A 253 -9.13 -1.12 1.21
N ALA A 254 -9.18 -0.78 -0.08
CA ALA A 254 -8.23 -1.24 -1.09
C ALA A 254 -6.85 -0.60 -0.96
N ALA A 255 -6.78 0.68 -0.60
CA ALA A 255 -5.53 1.41 -0.40
C ALA A 255 -5.66 2.44 0.72
N VAL A 256 -4.57 2.68 1.45
CA VAL A 256 -4.51 3.66 2.54
C VAL A 256 -3.19 4.43 2.50
N GLY A 257 -3.25 5.73 2.79
CA GLY A 257 -2.09 6.61 2.94
C GLY A 257 -2.24 7.55 4.13
N PHE A 258 -1.13 7.93 4.73
CA PHE A 258 -1.08 8.90 5.84
C PHE A 258 -0.13 10.03 5.53
N ASN A 259 -0.57 11.26 5.77
CA ASN A 259 0.27 12.45 5.67
C ASN A 259 -0.16 13.47 6.75
N ASP A 260 0.79 13.92 7.57
CA ASP A 260 0.61 14.89 8.66
C ASP A 260 -0.66 14.65 9.51
N GLY A 261 -0.90 13.38 9.87
CA GLY A 261 -2.06 12.97 10.69
C GLY A 261 -3.39 12.93 9.92
N ARG A 262 -3.38 13.14 8.61
CA ARG A 262 -4.51 12.91 7.70
C ARG A 262 -4.43 11.54 7.08
N CYS A 263 -5.57 10.86 7.03
CA CYS A 263 -5.70 9.54 6.41
C CYS A 263 -6.53 9.67 5.14
N LEU A 264 -5.98 9.21 4.03
CA LEU A 264 -6.69 9.03 2.77
C LEU A 264 -6.81 7.53 2.49
N TRP A 265 -8.01 7.07 2.10
CA TRP A 265 -8.21 5.68 1.69
C TRP A 265 -9.23 5.58 0.55
N THR A 266 -9.15 4.47 -0.15
CA THR A 266 -10.11 4.10 -1.19
C THR A 266 -10.77 2.77 -0.85
N VAL A 267 -12.00 2.60 -1.26
CA VAL A 267 -12.79 1.37 -1.09
C VAL A 267 -13.03 0.71 -2.45
N GLU A 268 -13.17 -0.63 -2.43
CA GLU A 268 -13.60 -1.38 -3.61
C GLU A 268 -15.11 -1.33 -3.82
#